data_32bcf265cd65af7db8571090abd946b1
#
_entry.id   32bcf265cd65af7db8571090abd946b1
#
_cell.length_a   1.000
_cell.length_b   1.000
_cell.length_c   1.000
_cell.angle_alpha   90.00
_cell.angle_beta   90.00
_cell.angle_gamma   90.00
#
_symmetry.space_group_name_H-M   'P 1'
#
loop_
_entity.id
_entity.type
_entity.pdbx_description
1 polymer ?
#
loop_
_entity_poly.entity_id
_entity_poly.type
_entity_poly.pdbx_seq_one_letter_code
_entity_poly.pdbx_strand_id
1 'polypeptide(L)'
;MFSLDERPLQEHRDQFLPYEDVLDCKISTQFYNGTLFRFPLRNEPSDLSKKNYTPDKVRQLFDALQKEASVILLFLKNIEEIALFETDSSNICKRIFTVGLSGSCRQQIHNEKKSFLTQVKRLSDGKITKTNVSFALSFDEVDKRGQVVNRRWLVHHVIDVRDSRLRELSSDLGLLPWIGMATPLDGSQLQALFPSGGRIFCFLPLPPDADAKTGLPVHVHGYFGLTDNRRGLKWPGLDCQNDYTAEWNVRLLEKVGGQAYASLFLYLIEKLAREPGGPSEKANKAYLSWPTVQKVQSHWEGLLKPMFLTLSAENVFWTPANGGKWLRPQDVYLNRMTNSNEIKAAVLESLTQANEAVVTLPAHVMNAIDSMSWVTRSITPAYLRNLLKQKRKGSWNVETLTREKKLYLLEYVLEDQNLHDLEGVPLLPLANGNFVEFRPLQYNRDPSTAVYISSTRYSRSLLPNMENKFLADNVYSTALHYLSSVASDGRNLQAR
;
A
#
# COMPACT_ATOMS: atom_id res chain seq x y z
N MET A 1 30.66 -35.91 9.07
CA MET A 1 30.11 -36.73 7.98
C MET A 1 30.41 -38.17 8.41
N PHE A 2 29.37 -38.95 8.67
CA PHE A 2 29.55 -40.38 9.05
C PHE A 2 29.56 -41.20 7.77
N SER A 3 30.55 -42.05 7.57
CA SER A 3 30.56 -43.04 6.48
C SER A 3 29.69 -44.24 6.89
N LEU A 4 28.85 -44.72 5.97
CA LEU A 4 28.05 -45.93 6.18
C LEU A 4 28.92 -47.20 6.22
N ASP A 5 30.22 -47.08 5.98
CA ASP A 5 31.21 -48.15 6.11
C ASP A 5 31.77 -48.31 7.52
N GLU A 6 31.46 -47.38 8.43
CA GLU A 6 31.89 -47.51 9.82
C GLU A 6 31.16 -48.68 10.51
N ARG A 7 31.90 -49.51 11.22
CA ARG A 7 31.42 -50.73 11.86
C ARG A 7 30.14 -50.52 12.69
N PRO A 8 29.96 -49.42 13.46
CA PRO A 8 28.73 -49.15 14.19
C PRO A 8 27.51 -48.95 13.29
N LEU A 9 27.69 -48.41 12.08
CA LEU A 9 26.60 -48.21 11.15
C LEU A 9 26.21 -49.46 10.39
N GLN A 10 27.14 -50.42 10.23
CA GLN A 10 26.85 -51.75 9.70
C GLN A 10 26.06 -52.59 10.70
N GLU A 11 26.38 -52.52 12.01
CA GLU A 11 25.66 -53.21 13.07
C GLU A 11 24.21 -52.73 13.23
N HIS A 12 23.90 -51.52 12.84
CA HIS A 12 22.56 -50.91 12.92
C HIS A 12 21.94 -50.64 11.52
N ARG A 13 22.31 -51.41 10.52
CA ARG A 13 21.87 -51.23 9.14
C ARG A 13 20.34 -51.25 8.98
N ASP A 14 19.65 -52.01 9.79
CA ASP A 14 18.19 -52.08 9.86
C ASP A 14 17.55 -50.72 10.15
N GLN A 15 18.20 -49.83 10.89
CA GLN A 15 17.74 -48.50 11.18
C GLN A 15 17.79 -47.56 9.94
N PHE A 16 18.60 -47.88 8.94
CA PHE A 16 18.73 -47.15 7.69
C PHE A 16 17.81 -47.67 6.59
N LEU A 17 17.32 -48.91 6.66
CA LEU A 17 16.42 -49.47 5.66
C LEU A 17 15.19 -48.60 5.36
N PRO A 18 14.56 -47.89 6.32
CA PRO A 18 13.45 -46.99 6.03
C PRO A 18 13.76 -45.79 5.15
N TYR A 19 15.03 -45.53 4.85
CA TYR A 19 15.47 -44.44 3.96
C TYR A 19 15.78 -44.93 2.53
N GLU A 20 15.87 -46.28 2.33
CA GLU A 20 16.16 -46.84 1.02
C GLU A 20 15.10 -46.44 0.01
N ASP A 21 15.56 -45.96 -1.16
CA ASP A 21 14.74 -45.46 -2.28
C ASP A 21 13.86 -44.24 -1.96
N VAL A 22 13.99 -43.62 -0.78
CA VAL A 22 13.29 -42.40 -0.43
C VAL A 22 14.03 -41.20 -1.04
N LEU A 23 13.39 -40.47 -1.97
CA LEU A 23 14.00 -39.30 -2.63
C LEU A 23 15.42 -39.59 -3.17
N ASP A 24 15.57 -40.68 -3.86
CA ASP A 24 16.83 -41.17 -4.45
C ASP A 24 17.93 -41.52 -3.44
N CYS A 25 17.60 -41.65 -2.16
CA CYS A 25 18.53 -42.12 -1.17
C CYS A 25 18.76 -43.63 -1.33
N LYS A 26 19.99 -44.02 -1.66
CA LYS A 26 20.41 -45.42 -1.78
C LYS A 26 21.51 -45.72 -0.75
N ILE A 27 21.23 -46.61 0.15
CA ILE A 27 22.19 -47.00 1.21
C ILE A 27 23.44 -47.62 0.56
N SER A 28 23.27 -48.30 -0.59
CA SER A 28 24.37 -48.91 -1.34
C SER A 28 25.40 -47.92 -1.89
N THR A 29 25.00 -46.65 -2.13
CA THR A 29 25.93 -45.61 -2.66
C THR A 29 26.76 -44.96 -1.56
N GLN A 30 26.44 -45.21 -0.28
CA GLN A 30 27.12 -44.65 0.91
C GLN A 30 27.16 -43.11 0.95
N PHE A 31 26.44 -42.47 0.06
CA PHE A 31 26.37 -41.01 -0.07
C PHE A 31 24.94 -40.58 -0.42
N TYR A 32 24.48 -39.55 0.25
CA TYR A 32 23.24 -38.83 -0.07
C TYR A 32 23.52 -37.34 -0.12
N ASN A 33 23.15 -36.71 -1.22
CA ASN A 33 23.32 -35.27 -1.39
C ASN A 33 22.19 -34.50 -0.72
N GLY A 34 22.14 -34.51 0.60
CA GLY A 34 21.09 -33.85 1.36
C GLY A 34 21.06 -34.30 2.82
N THR A 35 19.98 -33.97 3.49
CA THR A 35 19.70 -34.39 4.87
C THR A 35 18.29 -34.96 4.92
N LEU A 36 18.14 -36.17 5.45
CA LEU A 36 16.87 -36.84 5.65
C LEU A 36 16.57 -36.96 7.16
N PHE A 37 15.35 -36.57 7.53
CA PHE A 37 14.81 -36.76 8.86
C PHE A 37 13.60 -37.71 8.80
N ARG A 38 13.52 -38.66 9.67
CA ARG A 38 12.38 -39.56 9.83
C ARG A 38 11.69 -39.34 11.17
N PHE A 39 10.39 -39.03 11.12
CA PHE A 39 9.55 -38.86 12.30
C PHE A 39 8.45 -39.92 12.30
N PRO A 40 8.68 -41.11 12.95
CA PRO A 40 7.64 -42.12 13.04
C PRO A 40 6.50 -41.62 13.92
N LEU A 41 5.27 -41.77 13.41
CA LEU A 41 4.07 -41.42 14.17
C LEU A 41 3.80 -42.50 15.20
N ARG A 42 3.40 -42.11 16.40
CA ARG A 42 3.02 -43.03 17.46
C ARG A 42 1.61 -43.54 17.23
N ASN A 43 1.41 -44.82 17.47
CA ASN A 43 0.09 -45.46 17.40
C ASN A 43 -0.69 -45.27 18.72
N GLU A 44 0.00 -45.05 19.84
CA GLU A 44 -0.58 -44.93 21.17
C GLU A 44 -0.18 -43.64 21.87
N PRO A 45 -1.02 -43.11 22.78
CA PRO A 45 -0.65 -42.02 23.65
C PRO A 45 0.58 -42.37 24.51
N SER A 46 1.34 -41.35 24.92
CA SER A 46 2.47 -41.50 25.86
C SER A 46 2.34 -40.52 27.02
N ASP A 47 3.24 -40.62 27.98
CA ASP A 47 3.29 -39.70 29.12
C ASP A 47 3.60 -38.24 28.65
N LEU A 48 4.34 -38.09 27.55
CA LEU A 48 4.69 -36.80 26.99
C LEU A 48 3.52 -36.15 26.21
N SER A 49 2.63 -36.94 25.61
CA SER A 49 1.47 -36.43 24.88
C SER A 49 0.35 -37.46 24.82
N LYS A 50 -0.84 -37.03 25.22
CA LYS A 50 -2.07 -37.84 25.12
C LYS A 50 -2.71 -37.78 23.71
N LYS A 51 -2.16 -36.97 22.81
CA LYS A 51 -2.67 -36.82 21.43
C LYS A 51 -1.82 -37.60 20.45
N ASN A 52 -2.47 -38.41 19.61
CA ASN A 52 -1.84 -39.07 18.48
C ASN A 52 -2.07 -38.28 17.21
N TYR A 53 -1.09 -38.27 16.33
CA TYR A 53 -1.25 -37.75 14.97
C TYR A 53 -1.69 -38.90 14.06
N THR A 54 -2.85 -38.73 13.46
CA THR A 54 -3.33 -39.63 12.41
C THR A 54 -2.83 -39.12 11.05
N PRO A 55 -2.77 -39.95 10.00
CA PRO A 55 -2.42 -39.52 8.66
C PRO A 55 -3.27 -38.31 8.18
N ASP A 56 -4.55 -38.25 8.51
CA ASP A 56 -5.43 -37.12 8.11
C ASP A 56 -5.06 -35.82 8.82
N LYS A 57 -4.67 -35.88 10.09
CA LYS A 57 -4.15 -34.68 10.80
C LYS A 57 -2.84 -34.19 10.21
N VAL A 58 -1.98 -35.12 9.77
CA VAL A 58 -0.73 -34.76 9.08
C VAL A 58 -1.03 -34.12 7.73
N ARG A 59 -1.97 -34.65 6.94
CA ARG A 59 -2.41 -34.04 5.70
C ARG A 59 -2.95 -32.61 5.90
N GLN A 60 -3.82 -32.41 6.90
CA GLN A 60 -4.32 -31.07 7.25
C GLN A 60 -3.19 -30.09 7.59
N LEU A 61 -2.14 -30.54 8.29
CA LEU A 61 -0.97 -29.71 8.58
C LEU A 61 -0.24 -29.31 7.31
N PHE A 62 -0.09 -30.24 6.35
CA PHE A 62 0.56 -29.97 5.07
C PHE A 62 -0.32 -29.13 4.12
N ASP A 63 -1.64 -29.23 4.19
CA ASP A 63 -2.56 -28.36 3.48
C ASP A 63 -2.41 -26.89 3.95
N ALA A 64 -2.22 -26.68 5.24
CA ALA A 64 -1.91 -25.38 5.79
C ALA A 64 -0.53 -24.87 5.32
N LEU A 65 0.47 -25.74 5.32
CA LEU A 65 1.82 -25.43 4.83
C LEU A 65 1.79 -25.02 3.32
N GLN A 66 1.02 -25.73 2.50
CA GLN A 66 0.90 -25.41 1.08
C GLN A 66 0.44 -23.98 0.86
N LYS A 67 -0.57 -23.51 1.62
CA LYS A 67 -1.12 -22.16 1.52
C LYS A 67 -0.11 -21.06 1.88
N GLU A 68 0.87 -21.40 2.71
CA GLU A 68 1.88 -20.47 3.22
C GLU A 68 3.26 -20.65 2.58
N ALA A 69 3.45 -21.65 1.73
CA ALA A 69 4.78 -22.06 1.26
C ALA A 69 5.52 -20.93 0.51
N SER A 70 4.84 -20.19 -0.37
CA SER A 70 5.43 -19.06 -1.08
C SER A 70 5.83 -17.92 -0.13
N VAL A 71 5.06 -17.71 0.95
CA VAL A 71 5.35 -16.72 1.98
C VAL A 71 6.54 -17.16 2.86
N ILE A 72 6.65 -18.44 3.17
CA ILE A 72 7.77 -19.01 3.94
C ILE A 72 9.08 -18.82 3.18
N LEU A 73 9.08 -18.98 1.86
CA LEU A 73 10.27 -18.85 1.02
C LEU A 73 10.78 -17.41 0.85
N LEU A 74 9.99 -16.38 1.18
CA LEU A 74 10.33 -14.98 0.92
C LEU A 74 11.70 -14.55 1.46
N PHE A 75 12.05 -15.01 2.67
CA PHE A 75 13.23 -14.55 3.39
C PHE A 75 14.26 -15.66 3.64
N LEU A 76 14.02 -16.87 3.12
CA LEU A 76 14.97 -17.96 3.24
C LEU A 76 16.19 -17.73 2.33
N LYS A 77 17.37 -18.02 2.86
CA LYS A 77 18.64 -17.77 2.16
C LYS A 77 18.97 -18.88 1.16
N ASN A 78 18.80 -20.14 1.58
CA ASN A 78 19.34 -21.31 0.90
C ASN A 78 18.26 -22.31 0.44
N ILE A 79 16.99 -22.07 0.79
CA ILE A 79 15.87 -22.89 0.37
C ILE A 79 15.07 -22.11 -0.66
N GLU A 80 14.94 -22.70 -1.84
CA GLU A 80 14.24 -22.09 -2.99
C GLU A 80 12.99 -22.85 -3.40
N GLU A 81 12.79 -24.05 -2.85
CA GLU A 81 11.68 -24.92 -3.16
C GLU A 81 11.20 -25.68 -1.92
N ILE A 82 9.91 -25.85 -1.79
CA ILE A 82 9.22 -26.73 -0.83
C ILE A 82 8.32 -27.64 -1.65
N ALA A 83 8.52 -28.96 -1.54
CA ALA A 83 7.68 -29.95 -2.21
C ALA A 83 7.15 -30.97 -1.20
N LEU A 84 5.91 -31.39 -1.38
CA LEU A 84 5.29 -32.47 -0.64
C LEU A 84 5.04 -33.66 -1.55
N PHE A 85 5.49 -34.80 -1.10
CA PHE A 85 5.22 -36.08 -1.74
C PHE A 85 4.48 -37.02 -0.76
N GLU A 86 3.63 -37.86 -1.28
CA GLU A 86 2.96 -38.93 -0.57
C GLU A 86 3.34 -40.27 -1.23
N THR A 87 3.81 -41.22 -0.44
CA THR A 87 4.15 -42.57 -0.91
C THR A 87 3.11 -43.55 -0.39
N ASP A 88 2.54 -44.35 -1.27
CA ASP A 88 1.60 -45.42 -0.91
C ASP A 88 2.31 -46.71 -0.51
N SER A 89 1.50 -47.73 -0.17
CA SER A 89 2.02 -49.08 0.20
C SER A 89 2.77 -49.78 -0.93
N SER A 90 2.67 -49.30 -2.16
CA SER A 90 3.39 -49.83 -3.33
C SER A 90 4.67 -49.04 -3.62
N ASN A 91 5.12 -48.19 -2.71
CA ASN A 91 6.27 -47.28 -2.85
C ASN A 91 6.17 -46.31 -4.05
N ILE A 92 4.95 -46.09 -4.57
CA ILE A 92 4.73 -45.10 -5.62
C ILE A 92 4.68 -43.71 -4.97
N CYS A 93 5.67 -42.89 -5.30
CA CYS A 93 5.77 -41.55 -4.80
C CYS A 93 4.93 -40.57 -5.68
N LYS A 94 3.92 -39.94 -5.09
CA LYS A 94 3.06 -38.95 -5.76
C LYS A 94 3.36 -37.56 -5.20
N ARG A 95 3.62 -36.62 -6.11
CA ARG A 95 3.74 -35.22 -5.74
C ARG A 95 2.36 -34.64 -5.43
N ILE A 96 2.22 -34.05 -4.24
CA ILE A 96 1.01 -33.38 -3.79
C ILE A 96 1.04 -31.90 -4.15
N PHE A 97 2.15 -31.22 -3.85
CA PHE A 97 2.41 -29.86 -4.32
C PHE A 97 3.90 -29.58 -4.42
N THR A 98 4.24 -28.58 -5.17
CA THR A 98 5.56 -27.93 -5.18
C THR A 98 5.38 -26.43 -5.21
N VAL A 99 6.13 -25.71 -4.38
CA VAL A 99 6.24 -24.25 -4.43
C VAL A 99 7.72 -23.91 -4.51
N GLY A 100 8.12 -23.25 -5.57
CA GLY A 100 9.53 -22.96 -5.77
C GLY A 100 9.76 -21.68 -6.55
N LEU A 101 10.98 -21.16 -6.42
CA LEU A 101 11.41 -19.98 -7.16
C LEU A 101 11.37 -20.26 -8.68
N SER A 102 10.61 -19.42 -9.40
CA SER A 102 10.43 -19.58 -10.84
C SER A 102 11.77 -19.51 -11.58
N GLY A 103 11.96 -20.41 -12.55
CA GLY A 103 13.18 -20.46 -13.37
C GLY A 103 13.48 -19.14 -14.08
N SER A 104 12.44 -18.37 -14.43
CA SER A 104 12.58 -17.09 -15.15
C SER A 104 13.30 -16.00 -14.34
N CYS A 105 13.22 -16.01 -13.01
CA CYS A 105 13.86 -14.98 -12.16
C CYS A 105 15.07 -15.52 -11.37
N ARG A 106 15.30 -16.83 -11.32
CA ARG A 106 16.32 -17.47 -10.45
C ARG A 106 17.72 -16.88 -10.62
N GLN A 107 18.20 -16.80 -11.84
CA GLN A 107 19.56 -16.30 -12.11
C GLN A 107 19.72 -14.83 -11.70
N GLN A 108 18.74 -13.99 -11.98
CA GLN A 108 18.76 -12.58 -11.58
C GLN A 108 18.80 -12.46 -10.06
N ILE A 109 17.95 -13.20 -9.35
CA ILE A 109 17.89 -13.19 -7.87
C ILE A 109 19.23 -13.65 -7.27
N HIS A 110 19.85 -14.69 -7.81
CA HIS A 110 21.16 -15.13 -7.34
C HIS A 110 22.24 -14.05 -7.51
N ASN A 111 22.25 -13.34 -8.63
CA ASN A 111 23.19 -12.26 -8.88
C ASN A 111 22.97 -11.09 -7.93
N GLU A 112 21.73 -10.69 -7.71
CA GLU A 112 21.37 -9.60 -6.80
C GLU A 112 21.70 -9.95 -5.34
N LYS A 113 21.37 -11.16 -4.87
CA LYS A 113 21.74 -11.65 -3.54
C LYS A 113 23.26 -11.69 -3.35
N LYS A 114 24.02 -12.17 -4.35
CA LYS A 114 25.49 -12.19 -4.31
C LYS A 114 26.09 -10.79 -4.26
N SER A 115 25.58 -9.86 -5.05
CA SER A 115 25.98 -8.45 -5.02
C SER A 115 25.71 -7.83 -3.64
N PHE A 116 24.53 -8.06 -3.10
CA PHE A 116 24.16 -7.56 -1.77
C PHE A 116 25.08 -8.13 -0.67
N LEU A 117 25.36 -9.42 -0.66
CA LEU A 117 26.29 -10.02 0.30
C LEU A 117 27.70 -9.44 0.20
N THR A 118 28.13 -9.06 -1.01
CA THR A 118 29.41 -8.35 -1.20
C THR A 118 29.38 -6.96 -0.53
N GLN A 119 28.25 -6.24 -0.65
CA GLN A 119 28.08 -4.96 0.06
C GLN A 119 28.03 -5.13 1.58
N VAL A 120 27.39 -6.21 2.07
CA VAL A 120 27.39 -6.53 3.52
C VAL A 120 28.80 -6.71 4.06
N LYS A 121 29.69 -7.40 3.33
CA LYS A 121 31.12 -7.51 3.69
C LYS A 121 31.79 -6.13 3.76
N ARG A 122 31.55 -5.26 2.75
CA ARG A 122 32.11 -3.89 2.76
C ARG A 122 31.62 -3.05 3.95
N LEU A 123 30.39 -3.29 4.41
CA LEU A 123 29.81 -2.68 5.60
C LEU A 123 30.52 -3.18 6.86
N SER A 124 30.76 -4.50 6.96
CA SER A 124 31.52 -5.10 8.06
C SER A 124 32.97 -4.60 8.11
N ASP A 125 33.57 -4.31 6.95
CA ASP A 125 34.92 -3.72 6.85
C ASP A 125 34.92 -2.19 7.16
N GLY A 126 33.80 -1.59 7.50
CA GLY A 126 33.67 -0.15 7.75
C GLY A 126 33.78 0.75 6.51
N LYS A 127 33.79 0.17 5.28
CA LYS A 127 33.93 0.91 4.01
C LYS A 127 32.66 1.65 3.61
N ILE A 128 31.50 1.19 4.08
CA ILE A 128 30.18 1.79 3.85
C ILE A 128 29.37 1.71 5.15
N THR A 129 28.37 2.58 5.30
CA THR A 129 27.54 2.63 6.50
C THR A 129 26.10 2.19 6.25
N LYS A 130 25.72 2.04 4.99
CA LYS A 130 24.39 1.60 4.58
C LYS A 130 24.46 0.82 3.26
N THR A 131 23.62 -0.19 3.14
CA THR A 131 23.39 -0.91 1.88
C THR A 131 21.94 -1.36 1.79
N ASN A 132 21.43 -1.52 0.57
CA ASN A 132 20.09 -2.04 0.32
C ASN A 132 20.06 -2.84 -0.99
N VAL A 133 19.01 -3.63 -1.14
CA VAL A 133 18.68 -4.34 -2.39
C VAL A 133 17.17 -4.48 -2.52
N SER A 134 16.67 -4.33 -3.75
CA SER A 134 15.28 -4.59 -4.10
C SER A 134 15.21 -5.61 -5.22
N PHE A 135 14.37 -6.62 -5.10
CA PHE A 135 14.14 -7.59 -6.16
C PHE A 135 12.70 -8.07 -6.20
N ALA A 136 12.28 -8.52 -7.37
CA ALA A 136 11.00 -9.16 -7.58
C ALA A 136 11.19 -10.68 -7.57
N LEU A 137 10.50 -11.36 -6.64
CA LEU A 137 10.42 -12.81 -6.57
C LEU A 137 9.19 -13.29 -7.34
N SER A 138 9.33 -14.40 -8.02
CA SER A 138 8.23 -15.12 -8.65
C SER A 138 8.31 -16.57 -8.21
N PHE A 139 7.23 -17.07 -7.60
CA PHE A 139 7.12 -18.45 -7.18
C PHE A 139 6.08 -19.16 -8.04
N ASP A 140 6.42 -20.35 -8.51
CA ASP A 140 5.50 -21.25 -9.19
C ASP A 140 4.95 -22.24 -8.17
N GLU A 141 3.64 -22.14 -7.92
CA GLU A 141 2.88 -23.07 -7.07
C GLU A 141 2.24 -24.12 -7.98
N VAL A 142 2.68 -25.36 -7.85
CA VAL A 142 2.17 -26.49 -8.65
C VAL A 142 1.36 -27.43 -7.77
N ASP A 143 0.09 -27.63 -8.09
CA ASP A 143 -0.78 -28.53 -7.35
C ASP A 143 -0.64 -30.00 -7.80
N LYS A 144 -1.39 -30.90 -7.14
CA LYS A 144 -1.44 -32.35 -7.48
C LYS A 144 -1.93 -32.67 -8.89
N ARG A 145 -2.59 -31.71 -9.58
CA ARG A 145 -3.08 -31.85 -10.96
C ARG A 145 -2.10 -31.28 -11.98
N GLY A 146 -0.98 -30.70 -11.50
CA GLY A 146 -0.01 -30.02 -12.36
C GLY A 146 -0.43 -28.60 -12.77
N GLN A 147 -1.49 -28.04 -12.18
CA GLN A 147 -1.86 -26.65 -12.41
C GLN A 147 -0.81 -25.74 -11.76
N VAL A 148 -0.37 -24.74 -12.51
CA VAL A 148 0.64 -23.79 -12.07
C VAL A 148 -0.01 -22.45 -11.79
N VAL A 149 0.21 -21.92 -10.57
CA VAL A 149 -0.16 -20.56 -10.19
C VAL A 149 1.12 -19.80 -9.88
N ASN A 150 1.34 -18.68 -10.58
CA ASN A 150 2.49 -17.84 -10.35
C ASN A 150 2.16 -16.76 -9.33
N ARG A 151 2.98 -16.65 -8.28
CA ARG A 151 2.88 -15.64 -7.21
C ARG A 151 4.07 -14.71 -7.27
N ARG A 152 3.79 -13.41 -7.45
CA ARG A 152 4.84 -12.40 -7.56
C ARG A 152 4.90 -11.52 -6.32
N TRP A 153 6.12 -11.34 -5.81
CA TRP A 153 6.41 -10.57 -4.61
C TRP A 153 7.50 -9.55 -4.88
N LEU A 154 7.40 -8.41 -4.24
CA LEU A 154 8.51 -7.46 -4.14
C LEU A 154 9.13 -7.57 -2.77
N VAL A 155 10.45 -7.63 -2.73
CA VAL A 155 11.24 -7.72 -1.51
C VAL A 155 12.26 -6.59 -1.51
N HIS A 156 12.40 -5.93 -0.37
CA HIS A 156 13.42 -4.90 -0.17
C HIS A 156 14.14 -5.16 1.13
N HIS A 157 15.47 -5.20 1.08
CA HIS A 157 16.33 -5.36 2.25
C HIS A 157 17.17 -4.11 2.45
N VAL A 158 17.33 -3.72 3.72
CA VAL A 158 18.19 -2.60 4.15
C VAL A 158 19.03 -3.05 5.33
N ILE A 159 20.32 -2.68 5.30
CA ILE A 159 21.20 -2.70 6.47
C ILE A 159 21.71 -1.28 6.66
N ASP A 160 21.58 -0.72 7.86
CA ASP A 160 22.01 0.64 8.17
C ASP A 160 22.67 0.69 9.55
N VAL A 161 23.95 1.06 9.57
CA VAL A 161 24.77 1.15 10.80
C VAL A 161 25.12 2.60 11.16
N ARG A 162 24.40 3.57 10.63
CA ARG A 162 24.69 5.00 10.89
C ARG A 162 24.36 5.45 12.31
N ASP A 163 23.32 4.86 12.92
CA ASP A 163 22.96 5.17 14.31
C ASP A 163 23.99 4.55 15.27
N SER A 164 24.61 5.38 16.13
CA SER A 164 25.67 4.95 17.04
C SER A 164 25.19 3.93 18.07
N ARG A 165 24.01 4.20 18.67
CA ARG A 165 23.47 3.30 19.68
C ARG A 165 23.04 1.95 19.08
N LEU A 166 22.50 1.95 17.86
CA LEU A 166 22.18 0.70 17.15
C LEU A 166 23.44 -0.11 16.83
N ARG A 167 24.59 0.55 16.55
CA ARG A 167 25.88 -0.14 16.37
C ARG A 167 26.41 -0.77 17.65
N GLU A 168 26.32 -0.05 18.79
CA GLU A 168 26.69 -0.58 20.09
C GLU A 168 25.88 -1.85 20.41
N LEU A 169 24.54 -1.75 20.35
CA LEU A 169 23.65 -2.88 20.57
C LEU A 169 23.91 -4.03 19.58
N SER A 170 24.24 -3.73 18.32
CA SER A 170 24.62 -4.73 17.31
C SER A 170 25.86 -5.51 17.75
N SER A 171 26.87 -4.84 18.28
CA SER A 171 28.09 -5.47 18.80
C SER A 171 27.81 -6.33 20.01
N ASP A 172 27.05 -5.82 20.98
CA ASP A 172 26.75 -6.49 22.24
C ASP A 172 25.89 -7.74 22.06
N LEU A 173 24.90 -7.66 21.17
CA LEU A 173 23.93 -8.75 20.93
C LEU A 173 24.34 -9.71 19.80
N GLY A 174 25.34 -9.36 19.00
CA GLY A 174 25.73 -10.11 17.81
C GLY A 174 24.65 -10.11 16.71
N LEU A 175 23.78 -9.08 16.68
CA LEU A 175 22.69 -8.95 15.72
C LEU A 175 23.04 -7.90 14.66
N LEU A 176 22.60 -8.13 13.42
CA LEU A 176 22.79 -7.15 12.33
C LEU A 176 21.61 -6.19 12.25
N PRO A 177 21.82 -4.88 12.05
CA PRO A 177 20.74 -3.92 11.85
C PRO A 177 20.15 -4.04 10.44
N TRP A 178 19.55 -5.17 10.18
CA TRP A 178 19.00 -5.61 8.90
C TRP A 178 17.49 -5.79 9.00
N ILE A 179 16.76 -5.06 8.15
CA ILE A 179 15.33 -5.22 7.92
C ILE A 179 15.10 -5.63 6.46
N GLY A 180 14.24 -6.61 6.25
CA GLY A 180 13.67 -6.97 4.97
C GLY A 180 12.16 -6.77 5.01
N MET A 181 11.58 -6.28 3.94
CA MET A 181 10.13 -6.13 3.81
C MET A 181 9.65 -6.72 2.49
N ALA A 182 8.45 -7.30 2.49
CA ALA A 182 7.87 -7.90 1.30
C ALA A 182 6.39 -7.55 1.14
N THR A 183 5.99 -7.30 -0.10
CA THR A 183 4.59 -7.06 -0.50
C THR A 183 4.29 -7.82 -1.80
N PRO A 184 3.07 -8.39 -1.98
CA PRO A 184 2.71 -9.00 -3.25
C PRO A 184 2.56 -7.93 -4.33
N LEU A 185 3.01 -8.25 -5.55
CA LEU A 185 2.83 -7.38 -6.71
C LEU A 185 1.40 -7.47 -7.27
N ASP A 186 0.74 -8.61 -7.10
CA ASP A 186 -0.61 -8.87 -7.58
C ASP A 186 -1.65 -8.40 -6.53
N GLY A 187 -1.84 -7.10 -6.41
CA GLY A 187 -2.57 -6.42 -5.33
C GLY A 187 -3.98 -6.94 -4.97
N SER A 188 -4.61 -7.77 -5.82
CA SER A 188 -5.93 -8.35 -5.55
C SER A 188 -5.98 -9.35 -4.36
N GLN A 189 -4.83 -9.79 -3.86
CA GLN A 189 -4.73 -10.81 -2.81
C GLN A 189 -4.29 -10.27 -1.44
N LEU A 190 -3.89 -9.00 -1.34
CA LEU A 190 -3.39 -8.44 -0.08
C LEU A 190 -4.37 -8.64 1.08
N GLN A 191 -5.65 -8.31 0.90
CA GLN A 191 -6.64 -8.48 1.97
C GLN A 191 -6.95 -9.95 2.28
N ALA A 192 -6.92 -10.83 1.28
CA ALA A 192 -7.14 -12.27 1.47
C ALA A 192 -5.93 -12.92 2.15
N LEU A 193 -4.71 -12.49 1.81
CA LEU A 193 -3.47 -13.01 2.39
C LEU A 193 -3.17 -12.43 3.77
N PHE A 194 -3.63 -11.21 4.08
CA PHE A 194 -3.31 -10.50 5.32
C PHE A 194 -4.55 -10.00 6.08
N PRO A 195 -5.53 -10.83 6.42
CA PRO A 195 -6.70 -10.36 7.19
C PRO A 195 -6.31 -9.76 8.55
N SER A 196 -5.15 -10.13 9.09
CA SER A 196 -4.62 -9.65 10.38
C SER A 196 -3.37 -8.78 10.27
N GLY A 197 -3.02 -8.33 9.06
CA GLY A 197 -1.76 -7.63 8.80
C GLY A 197 -0.60 -8.56 8.46
N GLY A 198 0.56 -7.96 8.12
CA GLY A 198 1.76 -8.69 7.74
C GLY A 198 2.37 -9.51 8.87
N ARG A 199 3.04 -10.58 8.51
CA ARG A 199 3.73 -11.49 9.45
C ARG A 199 5.16 -11.04 9.70
N ILE A 200 5.68 -11.44 10.85
CA ILE A 200 7.06 -11.21 11.28
C ILE A 200 7.90 -12.44 10.95
N PHE A 201 9.10 -12.20 10.44
CA PHE A 201 10.07 -13.21 10.08
C PHE A 201 11.41 -12.98 10.77
N CYS A 202 11.96 -14.05 11.32
CA CYS A 202 13.37 -14.17 11.68
C CYS A 202 13.95 -15.31 10.84
N PHE A 203 14.05 -15.10 9.51
CA PHE A 203 14.19 -16.07 8.41
C PHE A 203 12.92 -16.90 8.19
N LEU A 204 12.47 -17.65 9.17
CA LEU A 204 11.16 -18.31 9.17
C LEU A 204 10.09 -17.38 9.75
N PRO A 205 8.84 -17.55 9.35
CA PRO A 205 7.74 -16.80 9.97
C PRO A 205 7.60 -17.21 11.44
N LEU A 206 7.37 -16.24 12.30
CA LEU A 206 6.99 -16.50 13.68
C LEU A 206 5.61 -17.18 13.73
N PRO A 207 5.32 -17.98 14.76
CA PRO A 207 4.00 -18.58 14.93
C PRO A 207 2.89 -17.54 14.86
N PRO A 208 1.68 -17.87 14.35
CA PRO A 208 0.60 -16.93 14.11
C PRO A 208 -0.13 -16.46 15.38
N ASP A 209 0.57 -16.35 16.49
CA ASP A 209 0.06 -15.83 17.75
C ASP A 209 -0.25 -14.33 17.65
N ALA A 210 -1.00 -13.77 18.61
CA ALA A 210 -1.39 -12.37 18.59
C ALA A 210 -0.20 -11.41 18.51
N ASP A 211 0.90 -11.74 19.19
CA ASP A 211 2.12 -10.93 19.26
C ASP A 211 2.97 -10.97 17.97
N ALA A 212 2.66 -11.90 17.05
CA ALA A 212 3.36 -12.04 15.78
C ALA A 212 2.73 -11.24 14.64
N LYS A 213 1.77 -10.37 14.95
CA LYS A 213 1.07 -9.51 13.96
C LYS A 213 1.62 -8.10 14.03
N THR A 214 1.82 -7.48 12.86
CA THR A 214 2.30 -6.09 12.79
C THR A 214 1.17 -5.08 12.61
N GLY A 215 0.04 -5.50 12.03
CA GLY A 215 -1.00 -4.61 11.54
C GLY A 215 -0.62 -3.86 10.24
N LEU A 216 0.59 -4.07 9.72
CA LEU A 216 1.07 -3.49 8.47
C LEU A 216 0.59 -4.34 7.27
N PRO A 217 0.33 -3.76 6.09
CA PRO A 217 0.00 -4.51 4.88
C PRO A 217 1.24 -5.07 4.14
N VAL A 218 2.31 -5.36 4.88
CA VAL A 218 3.57 -5.91 4.36
C VAL A 218 4.14 -6.92 5.36
N HIS A 219 4.84 -7.94 4.87
CA HIS A 219 5.64 -8.82 5.72
C HIS A 219 6.94 -8.14 6.12
N VAL A 220 7.38 -8.40 7.33
CA VAL A 220 8.61 -7.81 7.88
C VAL A 220 9.56 -8.92 8.34
N HIS A 221 10.78 -8.88 7.85
CA HIS A 221 11.90 -9.70 8.28
C HIS A 221 12.95 -8.84 8.97
N GLY A 222 13.59 -9.38 10.00
CA GLY A 222 14.73 -8.71 10.64
C GLY A 222 15.50 -9.65 11.56
N TYR A 223 16.68 -9.19 11.94
CA TYR A 223 17.44 -9.82 13.04
C TYR A 223 16.89 -9.33 14.38
N PHE A 224 15.64 -9.69 14.63
CA PHE A 224 14.95 -9.27 15.85
C PHE A 224 15.43 -10.04 17.08
N GLY A 225 15.44 -9.38 18.22
CA GLY A 225 15.54 -10.00 19.52
C GLY A 225 14.25 -10.72 19.88
N LEU A 226 14.32 -12.03 20.06
CA LEU A 226 13.17 -12.89 20.34
C LEU A 226 12.99 -13.09 21.85
N THR A 227 11.77 -13.45 22.24
CA THR A 227 11.47 -14.02 23.55
C THR A 227 12.17 -15.38 23.72
N ASP A 228 12.36 -15.85 24.95
CA ASP A 228 13.08 -17.09 25.26
C ASP A 228 12.47 -18.34 24.60
N ASN A 229 11.13 -18.35 24.46
CA ASN A 229 10.40 -19.39 23.74
C ASN A 229 10.41 -19.22 22.20
N ARG A 230 11.04 -18.15 21.67
CA ARG A 230 11.14 -17.80 20.24
C ARG A 230 9.81 -17.67 19.51
N ARG A 231 8.72 -17.34 20.22
CA ARG A 231 7.38 -17.21 19.64
C ARG A 231 7.00 -15.77 19.34
N GLY A 232 7.68 -14.80 19.92
CA GLY A 232 7.42 -13.38 19.75
C GLY A 232 8.68 -12.53 19.82
N LEU A 233 8.54 -11.25 19.58
CA LEU A 233 9.59 -10.27 19.76
C LEU A 233 9.64 -9.79 21.20
N LYS A 234 10.83 -9.43 21.67
CA LYS A 234 11.02 -8.86 22.98
C LYS A 234 10.74 -7.35 22.90
N TRP A 235 9.83 -6.88 23.75
CA TRP A 235 9.45 -5.48 23.81
C TRP A 235 9.72 -4.90 25.19
N PRO A 236 9.95 -3.56 25.31
CA PRO A 236 10.08 -2.93 26.62
C PRO A 236 8.83 -3.16 27.48
N GLY A 237 9.02 -3.65 28.70
CA GLY A 237 7.95 -3.84 29.69
C GLY A 237 8.16 -2.92 30.90
N LEU A 238 7.16 -2.80 31.78
CA LEU A 238 7.22 -1.98 32.98
C LEU A 238 8.33 -2.45 33.96
N ASP A 239 8.64 -3.75 33.93
CA ASP A 239 9.59 -4.37 34.87
C ASP A 239 11.02 -4.51 34.35
N CYS A 240 11.28 -4.15 33.07
CA CYS A 240 12.56 -4.38 32.40
C CYS A 240 13.16 -3.06 31.88
N GLN A 241 13.56 -2.15 32.75
CA GLN A 241 14.09 -0.83 32.37
C GLN A 241 15.42 -0.86 31.58
N ASN A 242 16.15 -2.01 31.53
CA ASN A 242 17.45 -2.14 30.88
C ASN A 242 17.57 -3.38 29.98
N ASP A 243 16.50 -3.75 29.25
CA ASP A 243 16.57 -4.86 28.31
C ASP A 243 17.11 -4.39 26.95
N TYR A 244 18.40 -4.60 26.73
CA TYR A 244 19.06 -4.26 25.45
C TYR A 244 18.45 -4.94 24.24
N THR A 245 17.87 -6.13 24.42
CA THR A 245 17.19 -6.85 23.34
C THR A 245 15.87 -6.18 22.93
N ALA A 246 15.14 -5.68 23.93
CA ALA A 246 13.92 -4.91 23.67
C ALA A 246 14.25 -3.53 23.08
N GLU A 247 15.28 -2.84 23.60
CA GLU A 247 15.77 -1.58 23.03
C GLU A 247 16.20 -1.75 21.55
N TRP A 248 16.89 -2.86 21.26
CA TRP A 248 17.30 -3.22 19.90
C TRP A 248 16.12 -3.25 18.94
N ASN A 249 15.03 -3.96 19.28
CA ASN A 249 13.88 -4.09 18.42
C ASN A 249 13.23 -2.72 18.13
N VAL A 250 13.04 -1.89 19.15
CA VAL A 250 12.49 -0.54 18.99
C VAL A 250 13.35 0.31 18.06
N ARG A 251 14.67 0.37 18.33
CA ARG A 251 15.59 1.18 17.52
C ARG A 251 15.72 0.67 16.10
N LEU A 252 15.69 -0.66 15.91
CA LEU A 252 15.75 -1.27 14.59
C LEU A 252 14.55 -0.83 13.74
N LEU A 253 13.35 -0.79 14.31
CA LEU A 253 12.16 -0.31 13.61
C LEU A 253 12.23 1.19 13.32
N GLU A 254 12.61 2.01 14.28
CA GLU A 254 12.68 3.46 14.12
C GLU A 254 13.77 3.92 13.14
N LYS A 255 14.96 3.32 13.21
CA LYS A 255 16.12 3.77 12.43
C LYS A 255 16.26 3.12 11.07
N VAL A 256 15.80 1.87 10.93
CA VAL A 256 15.93 1.09 9.68
C VAL A 256 14.57 0.75 9.08
N GLY A 257 13.60 0.34 9.90
CA GLY A 257 12.29 -0.16 9.46
C GLY A 257 11.50 0.86 8.64
N GLY A 258 11.38 2.10 9.12
CA GLY A 258 10.62 3.13 8.41
C GLY A 258 11.18 3.43 7.02
N GLN A 259 12.50 3.51 6.89
CA GLN A 259 13.17 3.72 5.59
C GLN A 259 13.03 2.50 4.67
N ALA A 260 13.13 1.29 5.22
CA ALA A 260 12.93 0.06 4.45
C ALA A 260 11.52 -0.01 3.85
N TYR A 261 10.51 0.38 4.65
CA TYR A 261 9.13 0.41 4.17
C TYR A 261 8.92 1.46 3.08
N ALA A 262 9.39 2.68 3.28
CA ALA A 262 9.31 3.73 2.28
C ALA A 262 9.97 3.30 0.96
N SER A 263 11.15 2.71 1.02
CA SER A 263 11.88 2.21 -0.16
C SER A 263 11.14 1.06 -0.86
N LEU A 264 10.52 0.13 -0.11
CA LEU A 264 9.67 -0.90 -0.69
C LEU A 264 8.48 -0.30 -1.43
N PHE A 265 7.82 0.71 -0.84
CA PHE A 265 6.67 1.38 -1.46
C PHE A 265 7.07 2.10 -2.76
N LEU A 266 8.18 2.80 -2.78
CA LEU A 266 8.71 3.46 -3.99
C LEU A 266 9.07 2.42 -5.07
N TYR A 267 9.67 1.31 -4.69
CA TYR A 267 9.96 0.21 -5.59
C TYR A 267 8.69 -0.43 -6.16
N LEU A 268 7.63 -0.54 -5.35
CA LEU A 268 6.32 -1.02 -5.81
C LEU A 268 5.73 -0.09 -6.87
N ILE A 269 5.77 1.23 -6.67
CA ILE A 269 5.33 2.22 -7.67
C ILE A 269 6.10 2.02 -8.98
N GLU A 270 7.42 1.91 -8.93
CA GLU A 270 8.28 1.70 -10.11
C GLU A 270 7.92 0.41 -10.86
N LYS A 271 7.70 -0.68 -10.15
CA LYS A 271 7.34 -1.97 -10.78
C LYS A 271 5.93 -1.94 -11.36
N LEU A 272 4.96 -1.42 -10.64
CA LEU A 272 3.59 -1.29 -11.15
C LEU A 272 3.50 -0.40 -12.39
N ALA A 273 4.37 0.59 -12.54
CA ALA A 273 4.44 1.41 -13.76
C ALA A 273 4.69 0.58 -15.02
N ARG A 274 5.44 -0.53 -14.90
CA ARG A 274 5.79 -1.45 -16.00
C ARG A 274 4.78 -2.58 -16.22
N GLU A 275 3.84 -2.78 -15.28
CA GLU A 275 2.82 -3.81 -15.37
C GLU A 275 1.70 -3.42 -16.37
N PRO A 276 0.95 -4.38 -16.93
CA PRO A 276 -0.26 -4.09 -17.69
C PRO A 276 -1.35 -3.49 -16.79
N GLY A 277 -2.30 -2.78 -17.38
CA GLY A 277 -3.41 -2.15 -16.69
C GLY A 277 -3.40 -0.62 -16.75
N GLY A 278 -4.53 -0.02 -16.41
CA GLY A 278 -4.71 1.43 -16.40
C GLY A 278 -3.91 2.11 -15.29
N PRO A 279 -3.44 3.36 -15.50
CA PRO A 279 -2.65 4.07 -14.51
C PRO A 279 -3.34 4.23 -13.14
N SER A 280 -4.66 4.50 -13.14
CA SER A 280 -5.45 4.59 -11.89
C SER A 280 -5.52 3.26 -11.14
N GLU A 281 -5.66 2.14 -11.86
CA GLU A 281 -5.65 0.81 -11.27
C GLU A 281 -4.32 0.50 -10.60
N LYS A 282 -3.20 0.83 -11.26
CA LYS A 282 -1.86 0.68 -10.72
C LYS A 282 -1.65 1.50 -9.45
N ALA A 283 -2.14 2.75 -9.44
CA ALA A 283 -2.08 3.60 -8.27
C ALA A 283 -2.89 3.01 -7.10
N ASN A 284 -4.10 2.54 -7.35
CA ASN A 284 -4.92 1.89 -6.33
C ASN A 284 -4.25 0.63 -5.78
N LYS A 285 -3.59 -0.19 -6.63
CA LYS A 285 -2.80 -1.34 -6.19
C LYS A 285 -1.64 -0.92 -5.28
N ALA A 286 -0.93 0.16 -5.61
CA ALA A 286 0.14 0.67 -4.76
C ALA A 286 -0.40 1.08 -3.38
N TYR A 287 -1.51 1.81 -3.34
CA TYR A 287 -2.11 2.27 -2.08
C TYR A 287 -2.62 1.14 -1.18
N LEU A 288 -2.83 -0.09 -1.69
CA LEU A 288 -3.12 -1.24 -0.83
C LEU A 288 -1.96 -1.60 0.11
N SER A 289 -0.72 -1.25 -0.28
CA SER A 289 0.47 -1.41 0.58
C SER A 289 0.73 -0.20 1.48
N TRP A 290 -0.16 0.80 1.49
CA TRP A 290 -0.08 1.93 2.42
C TRP A 290 -0.65 1.52 3.78
N PRO A 291 0.02 1.80 4.91
CA PRO A 291 -0.45 1.36 6.21
C PRO A 291 -1.74 2.07 6.62
N THR A 292 -2.67 1.31 7.19
CA THR A 292 -3.81 1.85 7.91
C THR A 292 -3.37 2.12 9.34
N VAL A 293 -3.08 3.35 9.70
CA VAL A 293 -2.45 3.74 10.99
C VAL A 293 -3.17 3.11 12.19
N GLN A 294 -4.52 3.12 12.19
CA GLN A 294 -5.33 2.58 13.28
C GLN A 294 -5.26 1.04 13.43
N LYS A 295 -4.75 0.33 12.43
CA LYS A 295 -4.58 -1.14 12.48
C LYS A 295 -3.18 -1.54 12.89
N VAL A 296 -2.22 -0.63 12.85
CA VAL A 296 -0.82 -0.91 13.23
C VAL A 296 -0.76 -1.18 14.73
N GLN A 297 -0.07 -2.25 15.11
CA GLN A 297 0.11 -2.59 16.52
C GLN A 297 1.05 -1.57 17.18
N SER A 298 0.81 -1.24 18.44
CA SER A 298 1.50 -0.15 19.17
C SER A 298 3.02 -0.24 19.09
N HIS A 299 3.59 -1.43 19.23
CA HIS A 299 5.04 -1.63 19.14
C HIS A 299 5.62 -1.35 17.73
N TRP A 300 4.78 -1.32 16.70
CA TRP A 300 5.16 -1.09 15.31
C TRP A 300 4.94 0.37 14.86
N GLU A 301 4.29 1.19 15.67
CA GLU A 301 4.02 2.60 15.34
C GLU A 301 5.30 3.42 15.16
N GLY A 302 6.37 3.05 15.88
CA GLY A 302 7.66 3.76 15.81
C GLY A 302 8.27 3.82 14.41
N LEU A 303 7.93 2.89 13.51
CA LEU A 303 8.40 2.92 12.13
C LEU A 303 7.60 3.89 11.23
N LEU A 304 6.36 4.28 11.61
CA LEU A 304 5.48 5.08 10.75
C LEU A 304 6.05 6.48 10.51
N LYS A 305 6.46 7.17 11.58
CA LYS A 305 6.99 8.54 11.47
C LYS A 305 8.19 8.65 10.50
N PRO A 306 9.26 7.84 10.62
CA PRO A 306 10.37 7.89 9.67
C PRO A 306 9.97 7.44 8.25
N MET A 307 9.03 6.49 8.10
CA MET A 307 8.47 6.11 6.81
C MET A 307 7.78 7.32 6.14
N PHE A 308 6.84 7.94 6.83
CA PHE A 308 6.08 9.07 6.29
C PHE A 308 6.96 10.30 6.03
N LEU A 309 7.97 10.54 6.86
CA LEU A 309 8.95 11.61 6.62
C LEU A 309 9.70 11.37 5.31
N THR A 310 10.10 10.14 5.03
CA THR A 310 10.75 9.79 3.76
C THR A 310 9.80 9.98 2.58
N LEU A 311 8.57 9.47 2.68
CA LEU A 311 7.59 9.53 1.59
C LEU A 311 7.10 10.95 1.30
N SER A 312 7.12 11.86 2.29
CA SER A 312 6.69 13.25 2.10
C SER A 312 7.54 14.04 1.10
N ALA A 313 8.78 13.61 0.87
CA ALA A 313 9.71 14.20 -0.10
C ALA A 313 9.68 13.51 -1.48
N GLU A 314 8.92 12.43 -1.63
CA GLU A 314 8.94 11.56 -2.80
C GLU A 314 7.65 11.65 -3.63
N ASN A 315 7.71 11.19 -4.88
CA ASN A 315 6.58 11.16 -5.79
C ASN A 315 5.66 9.97 -5.49
N VAL A 316 4.72 10.15 -4.56
CA VAL A 316 3.88 9.08 -4.00
C VAL A 316 2.39 9.24 -4.29
N PHE A 317 1.98 10.37 -4.88
CA PHE A 317 0.58 10.63 -5.23
C PHE A 317 0.40 10.65 -6.74
N TRP A 318 -0.50 9.80 -7.20
CA TRP A 318 -0.80 9.69 -8.62
C TRP A 318 -1.92 10.65 -9.03
N THR A 319 -1.70 11.40 -10.09
CA THR A 319 -2.69 12.29 -10.71
C THR A 319 -2.91 11.92 -12.18
N PRO A 320 -4.13 11.98 -12.71
CA PRO A 320 -4.41 11.81 -14.13
C PRO A 320 -3.93 12.97 -15.00
N ALA A 321 -3.58 14.12 -14.41
CA ALA A 321 -3.12 15.30 -15.14
C ALA A 321 -1.90 15.01 -16.02
N ASN A 322 -1.83 15.64 -17.19
CA ASN A 322 -0.74 15.51 -18.16
C ASN A 322 -0.43 14.04 -18.56
N GLY A 323 -1.47 13.24 -18.75
CA GLY A 323 -1.33 11.83 -19.15
C GLY A 323 -1.04 10.85 -18.03
N GLY A 324 -1.09 11.31 -16.77
CA GLY A 324 -0.90 10.50 -15.57
C GLY A 324 0.54 10.46 -15.09
N LYS A 325 0.77 10.90 -13.87
CA LYS A 325 2.09 10.90 -13.23
C LYS A 325 2.02 10.84 -11.71
N TRP A 326 3.11 10.40 -11.11
CA TRP A 326 3.32 10.47 -9.67
C TRP A 326 3.96 11.81 -9.29
N LEU A 327 3.48 12.44 -8.23
CA LEU A 327 3.93 13.74 -7.73
C LEU A 327 4.14 13.70 -6.22
N ARG A 328 4.86 14.71 -5.72
CA ARG A 328 5.05 14.91 -4.29
C ARG A 328 3.77 15.43 -3.63
N PRO A 329 3.58 15.19 -2.34
CA PRO A 329 2.42 15.69 -1.58
C PRO A 329 2.18 17.20 -1.71
N GLN A 330 3.23 17.99 -1.74
CA GLN A 330 3.16 19.46 -1.85
C GLN A 330 2.78 19.98 -3.23
N ASP A 331 2.90 19.13 -4.28
CA ASP A 331 2.68 19.51 -5.68
C ASP A 331 1.28 19.14 -6.18
N VAL A 332 0.42 18.62 -5.30
CA VAL A 332 -0.92 18.15 -5.64
C VAL A 332 -2.00 18.86 -4.83
N TYR A 333 -3.23 18.82 -5.37
CA TYR A 333 -4.45 19.21 -4.67
C TYR A 333 -5.26 17.98 -4.30
N LEU A 334 -5.50 17.78 -3.02
CA LEU A 334 -6.26 16.63 -2.51
C LEU A 334 -7.76 16.89 -2.65
N ASN A 335 -8.46 15.89 -3.14
CA ASN A 335 -9.92 15.86 -3.13
C ASN A 335 -10.43 15.54 -1.72
N ARG A 336 -10.82 16.58 -0.97
CA ARG A 336 -11.45 16.49 0.36
C ARG A 336 -12.93 16.90 0.33
N MET A 337 -13.52 16.99 -0.86
CA MET A 337 -14.92 17.40 -1.00
C MET A 337 -15.87 16.38 -0.35
N THR A 338 -16.87 16.91 0.35
CA THR A 338 -17.96 16.10 0.98
C THR A 338 -19.26 16.16 0.20
N ASN A 339 -19.31 16.95 -0.88
CA ASN A 339 -20.44 17.21 -1.77
C ASN A 339 -21.05 15.95 -2.40
N SER A 340 -22.15 16.12 -3.13
CA SER A 340 -22.74 15.07 -3.95
C SER A 340 -21.79 14.55 -5.01
N ASN A 341 -22.04 13.35 -5.51
CA ASN A 341 -21.17 12.73 -6.54
C ASN A 341 -21.15 13.54 -7.83
N GLU A 342 -22.25 14.19 -8.19
CA GLU A 342 -22.42 15.03 -9.37
C GLU A 342 -21.54 16.29 -9.29
N ILE A 343 -21.56 16.97 -8.16
CA ILE A 343 -20.71 18.14 -7.90
C ILE A 343 -19.23 17.73 -7.92
N LYS A 344 -18.87 16.67 -7.21
CA LYS A 344 -17.49 16.13 -7.23
C LYS A 344 -17.03 15.80 -8.64
N ALA A 345 -17.87 15.12 -9.42
CA ALA A 345 -17.53 14.74 -10.79
C ALA A 345 -17.30 15.98 -11.66
N ALA A 346 -18.18 16.99 -11.59
CA ALA A 346 -18.06 18.22 -12.37
C ALA A 346 -16.78 18.99 -12.03
N VAL A 347 -16.46 19.12 -10.75
CA VAL A 347 -15.24 19.80 -10.27
C VAL A 347 -13.99 19.05 -10.70
N LEU A 348 -13.91 17.73 -10.42
CA LEU A 348 -12.74 16.92 -10.73
C LEU A 348 -12.49 16.84 -12.24
N GLU A 349 -13.53 16.68 -13.04
CA GLU A 349 -13.41 16.68 -14.50
C GLU A 349 -12.87 18.01 -15.02
N SER A 350 -13.39 19.14 -14.53
CA SER A 350 -12.94 20.48 -14.91
C SER A 350 -11.46 20.69 -14.58
N LEU A 351 -11.04 20.33 -13.37
CA LEU A 351 -9.66 20.44 -12.93
C LEU A 351 -8.72 19.51 -13.72
N THR A 352 -9.16 18.28 -14.01
CA THR A 352 -8.38 17.33 -14.82
C THR A 352 -8.19 17.81 -16.26
N GLN A 353 -9.25 18.32 -16.90
CA GLN A 353 -9.17 18.90 -18.25
C GLN A 353 -8.28 20.15 -18.30
N ALA A 354 -8.24 20.92 -17.20
CA ALA A 354 -7.33 22.04 -17.03
C ALA A 354 -5.88 21.64 -16.71
N ASN A 355 -5.58 20.33 -16.69
CA ASN A 355 -4.29 19.75 -16.31
C ASN A 355 -3.84 20.11 -14.88
N GLU A 356 -4.80 20.35 -13.99
CA GLU A 356 -4.50 20.56 -12.58
C GLU A 356 -4.11 19.23 -11.90
N ALA A 357 -3.12 19.29 -11.02
CA ALA A 357 -2.60 18.12 -10.33
C ALA A 357 -3.52 17.71 -9.16
N VAL A 358 -4.70 17.20 -9.51
CA VAL A 358 -5.70 16.73 -8.53
C VAL A 358 -5.52 15.25 -8.24
N VAL A 359 -5.67 14.89 -6.97
CA VAL A 359 -5.54 13.51 -6.48
C VAL A 359 -6.73 13.14 -5.61
N THR A 360 -7.31 11.97 -5.89
CA THR A 360 -8.30 11.31 -5.03
C THR A 360 -7.64 10.09 -4.40
N LEU A 361 -7.50 10.10 -3.08
CA LEU A 361 -6.84 9.04 -2.32
C LEU A 361 -7.87 8.15 -1.62
N PRO A 362 -7.56 6.86 -1.39
CA PRO A 362 -8.33 6.01 -0.51
C PRO A 362 -8.39 6.58 0.92
N ALA A 363 -9.49 6.33 1.64
CA ALA A 363 -9.73 6.90 2.97
C ALA A 363 -8.59 6.60 3.97
N HIS A 364 -8.04 5.38 3.96
CA HIS A 364 -6.94 5.02 4.87
C HIS A 364 -5.65 5.79 4.59
N VAL A 365 -5.38 6.12 3.33
CA VAL A 365 -4.22 6.96 2.94
C VAL A 365 -4.46 8.40 3.39
N MET A 366 -5.67 8.92 3.17
CA MET A 366 -6.04 10.28 3.62
C MET A 366 -5.92 10.41 5.15
N ASN A 367 -6.46 9.45 5.90
CA ASN A 367 -6.36 9.42 7.36
C ASN A 367 -4.91 9.36 7.86
N ALA A 368 -4.04 8.62 7.15
CA ALA A 368 -2.62 8.58 7.48
C ALA A 368 -1.93 9.94 7.28
N ILE A 369 -2.23 10.62 6.18
CA ILE A 369 -1.73 11.97 5.89
C ILE A 369 -2.14 12.96 6.99
N ASP A 370 -3.40 12.91 7.40
CA ASP A 370 -3.95 13.78 8.43
C ASP A 370 -3.31 13.51 9.80
N SER A 371 -3.11 12.24 10.16
CA SER A 371 -2.46 11.85 11.42
C SER A 371 -0.99 12.29 11.49
N MET A 372 -0.32 12.41 10.34
CA MET A 372 1.09 12.84 10.24
C MET A 372 1.25 14.33 9.96
N SER A 373 0.14 15.09 9.89
CA SER A 373 0.12 16.54 9.66
C SER A 373 0.94 16.97 8.44
N TRP A 374 0.83 16.23 7.32
CA TRP A 374 1.52 16.62 6.09
C TRP A 374 0.98 17.94 5.55
N VAL A 375 1.89 18.80 5.09
CA VAL A 375 1.51 20.02 4.38
C VAL A 375 1.00 19.65 3.00
N THR A 376 -0.31 19.72 2.81
CA THR A 376 -0.98 19.42 1.54
C THR A 376 -1.92 20.55 1.17
N ARG A 377 -2.20 20.70 -0.13
CA ARG A 377 -3.23 21.61 -0.64
C ARG A 377 -4.52 20.84 -0.84
N SER A 378 -5.66 21.51 -0.62
CA SER A 378 -6.98 20.93 -0.89
C SER A 378 -7.68 21.70 -2.01
N ILE A 379 -8.56 21.02 -2.74
CA ILE A 379 -9.48 21.67 -3.64
C ILE A 379 -10.43 22.51 -2.78
N THR A 380 -10.53 23.81 -3.10
CA THR A 380 -11.40 24.77 -2.40
C THR A 380 -12.26 25.53 -3.40
N PRO A 381 -13.40 26.10 -2.99
CA PRO A 381 -14.19 27.02 -3.82
C PRO A 381 -13.36 28.15 -4.42
N ALA A 382 -12.49 28.78 -3.61
CA ALA A 382 -11.58 29.83 -4.07
C ALA A 382 -10.63 29.37 -5.20
N TYR A 383 -10.09 28.14 -5.07
CA TYR A 383 -9.22 27.56 -6.11
C TYR A 383 -9.98 27.38 -7.43
N LEU A 384 -11.21 26.84 -7.36
CA LEU A 384 -12.04 26.67 -8.56
C LEU A 384 -12.45 28.03 -9.18
N ARG A 385 -12.80 29.05 -8.35
CA ARG A 385 -13.08 30.39 -8.87
C ARG A 385 -11.91 30.96 -9.68
N ASN A 386 -10.68 30.79 -9.21
CA ASN A 386 -9.49 31.23 -9.94
C ASN A 386 -9.31 30.52 -11.28
N LEU A 387 -9.64 29.22 -11.37
CA LEU A 387 -9.68 28.51 -12.66
C LEU A 387 -10.77 29.07 -13.60
N LEU A 388 -11.99 29.23 -13.06
CA LEU A 388 -13.13 29.72 -13.83
C LEU A 388 -12.89 31.12 -14.43
N LYS A 389 -12.23 32.01 -13.70
CA LYS A 389 -11.82 33.35 -14.18
C LYS A 389 -10.86 33.31 -15.38
N GLN A 390 -10.07 32.22 -15.50
CA GLN A 390 -9.19 32.06 -16.69
C GLN A 390 -9.95 31.62 -17.94
N LYS A 391 -11.21 31.16 -17.82
CA LYS A 391 -12.11 30.69 -18.88
C LYS A 391 -11.59 29.52 -19.70
N ARG A 392 -10.30 29.49 -20.01
CA ARG A 392 -9.62 28.42 -20.76
C ARG A 392 -8.29 28.08 -20.12
N LYS A 393 -8.02 26.78 -19.96
CA LYS A 393 -6.73 26.27 -19.52
C LYS A 393 -6.56 24.80 -19.98
N GLY A 394 -5.48 24.50 -20.69
CA GLY A 394 -5.30 23.19 -21.31
C GLY A 394 -6.40 22.87 -22.31
N SER A 395 -7.04 21.72 -22.18
CA SER A 395 -8.22 21.31 -22.97
C SER A 395 -9.54 21.81 -22.38
N TRP A 396 -9.52 22.35 -21.19
CA TRP A 396 -10.71 22.85 -20.51
C TRP A 396 -11.13 24.23 -21.02
N ASN A 397 -12.43 24.37 -21.26
CA ASN A 397 -13.06 25.62 -21.64
C ASN A 397 -14.45 25.70 -20.99
N VAL A 398 -14.69 26.71 -20.16
CA VAL A 398 -15.96 26.90 -19.46
C VAL A 398 -17.15 27.07 -20.40
N GLU A 399 -16.95 27.63 -21.59
CA GLU A 399 -18.01 27.84 -22.58
C GLU A 399 -18.56 26.51 -23.12
N THR A 400 -17.74 25.48 -23.23
CA THR A 400 -18.12 24.17 -23.77
C THR A 400 -18.78 23.26 -22.74
N LEU A 401 -18.82 23.66 -21.46
CA LEU A 401 -19.47 22.89 -20.41
C LEU A 401 -21.00 22.86 -20.59
N THR A 402 -21.61 21.72 -20.30
CA THR A 402 -23.07 21.59 -20.27
C THR A 402 -23.69 22.49 -19.20
N ARG A 403 -24.96 22.86 -19.41
CA ARG A 403 -25.72 23.66 -18.42
C ARG A 403 -25.68 23.05 -17.02
N GLU A 404 -25.89 21.75 -16.91
CA GLU A 404 -25.89 21.04 -15.62
C GLU A 404 -24.52 21.14 -14.93
N LYS A 405 -23.43 20.91 -15.65
CA LYS A 405 -22.09 21.05 -15.09
C LYS A 405 -21.83 22.44 -14.55
N LYS A 406 -22.23 23.49 -15.32
CA LYS A 406 -22.11 24.88 -14.86
C LYS A 406 -22.88 25.15 -13.57
N LEU A 407 -24.08 24.58 -13.42
CA LEU A 407 -24.86 24.69 -12.18
C LEU A 407 -24.20 23.96 -11.00
N TYR A 408 -23.64 22.75 -11.20
CA TYR A 408 -22.86 22.05 -10.17
C TYR A 408 -21.61 22.82 -9.75
N LEU A 409 -20.89 23.42 -10.71
CA LEU A 409 -19.74 24.27 -10.42
C LEU A 409 -20.15 25.54 -9.67
N LEU A 410 -21.30 26.14 -10.02
CA LEU A 410 -21.85 27.28 -9.31
C LEU A 410 -22.14 26.95 -7.85
N GLU A 411 -22.81 25.80 -7.59
CA GLU A 411 -23.11 25.37 -6.24
C GLU A 411 -21.85 25.20 -5.40
N TYR A 412 -20.81 24.56 -5.97
CA TYR A 412 -19.53 24.39 -5.28
C TYR A 412 -18.83 25.72 -4.98
N VAL A 413 -18.76 26.66 -5.92
CA VAL A 413 -18.05 27.94 -5.71
C VAL A 413 -18.77 28.87 -4.73
N LEU A 414 -20.05 28.62 -4.42
CA LEU A 414 -20.83 29.37 -3.44
C LEU A 414 -20.75 28.77 -2.02
N GLU A 415 -20.19 27.62 -1.85
CA GLU A 415 -20.20 26.86 -0.59
C GLU A 415 -19.48 27.58 0.57
N ASP A 416 -18.40 28.31 0.26
CA ASP A 416 -17.65 29.09 1.26
C ASP A 416 -18.26 30.47 1.56
N GLN A 417 -19.39 30.79 0.94
CA GLN A 417 -20.13 32.06 1.10
C GLN A 417 -19.32 33.33 0.81
N ASN A 418 -18.16 33.19 0.17
CA ASN A 418 -17.32 34.33 -0.22
C ASN A 418 -17.80 34.96 -1.55
N LEU A 419 -18.86 35.78 -1.47
CA LEU A 419 -19.49 36.39 -2.61
C LEU A 419 -18.63 37.47 -3.24
N HIS A 420 -17.72 38.09 -2.51
CA HIS A 420 -16.81 39.14 -3.01
C HIS A 420 -15.83 38.58 -4.05
N ASP A 421 -15.52 37.31 -3.98
CA ASP A 421 -14.55 36.67 -4.86
C ASP A 421 -15.18 36.02 -6.11
N LEU A 422 -16.48 36.29 -6.36
CA LEU A 422 -17.20 35.83 -7.56
C LEU A 422 -16.96 36.70 -8.79
N GLU A 423 -16.45 37.90 -8.62
CA GLU A 423 -16.19 38.80 -9.77
C GLU A 423 -15.40 38.10 -10.87
N GLY A 424 -15.91 38.20 -12.11
CA GLY A 424 -15.31 37.59 -13.30
C GLY A 424 -15.57 36.09 -13.44
N VAL A 425 -16.31 35.45 -12.53
CA VAL A 425 -16.70 34.02 -12.65
C VAL A 425 -17.88 33.91 -13.62
N PRO A 426 -17.78 33.13 -14.73
CA PRO A 426 -18.80 33.12 -15.80
C PRO A 426 -19.88 32.04 -15.53
N LEU A 427 -20.46 32.04 -14.34
CA LEU A 427 -21.44 31.04 -13.91
C LEU A 427 -22.79 31.60 -13.45
N LEU A 428 -23.09 32.89 -13.64
CA LEU A 428 -24.38 33.44 -13.31
C LEU A 428 -25.43 33.01 -14.35
N PRO A 429 -26.41 32.15 -14.02
CA PRO A 429 -27.34 31.55 -14.96
C PRO A 429 -28.52 32.49 -15.24
N LEU A 430 -28.84 32.72 -16.50
CA LEU A 430 -29.97 33.52 -16.90
C LEU A 430 -31.16 32.65 -17.35
N ALA A 431 -32.39 33.23 -17.28
CA ALA A 431 -33.60 32.54 -17.65
C ALA A 431 -33.66 32.14 -19.15
N ASN A 432 -32.95 32.90 -20.03
CA ASN A 432 -32.80 32.55 -21.43
C ASN A 432 -31.86 31.37 -21.71
N GLY A 433 -31.28 30.74 -20.66
CA GLY A 433 -30.38 29.61 -20.77
C GLY A 433 -28.89 29.94 -20.82
N ASN A 434 -28.54 31.19 -20.99
CA ASN A 434 -27.15 31.67 -21.04
C ASN A 434 -26.53 31.77 -19.64
N PHE A 435 -25.21 31.77 -19.58
CA PHE A 435 -24.43 32.07 -18.39
C PHE A 435 -23.61 33.34 -18.65
N VAL A 436 -23.53 34.21 -17.65
CA VAL A 436 -22.77 35.46 -17.70
C VAL A 436 -21.83 35.56 -16.50
N GLU A 437 -20.90 36.52 -16.57
CA GLU A 437 -19.96 36.78 -15.48
C GLU A 437 -20.62 37.53 -14.33
N PHE A 438 -20.23 37.16 -13.10
CA PHE A 438 -20.50 38.01 -11.95
C PHE A 438 -19.68 39.31 -12.04
N ARG A 439 -20.32 40.46 -11.74
CA ARG A 439 -19.66 41.74 -11.73
C ARG A 439 -19.59 42.34 -10.34
N PRO A 440 -18.59 43.22 -10.07
CA PRO A 440 -18.53 43.93 -8.81
C PRO A 440 -19.72 44.89 -8.66
N LEU A 441 -20.13 45.10 -7.44
CA LEU A 441 -21.08 46.13 -7.04
C LEU A 441 -20.38 47.48 -7.10
N GLN A 442 -20.37 48.10 -8.26
CA GLN A 442 -19.92 49.48 -8.36
C GLN A 442 -21.04 50.44 -7.94
N TYR A 443 -20.68 51.56 -7.33
CA TYR A 443 -21.61 52.60 -6.87
C TYR A 443 -22.47 53.22 -7.98
N ASN A 444 -22.06 53.11 -9.24
CA ASN A 444 -22.87 53.50 -10.40
C ASN A 444 -23.63 52.30 -10.96
N ARG A 445 -24.88 52.18 -10.55
CA ARG A 445 -25.82 51.17 -11.04
C ARG A 445 -26.16 51.43 -12.50
N ASP A 446 -25.58 50.69 -13.42
CA ASP A 446 -26.10 50.64 -14.79
C ASP A 446 -27.26 49.61 -14.83
N PRO A 447 -28.51 50.08 -14.96
CA PRO A 447 -29.68 49.20 -15.02
C PRO A 447 -29.61 48.22 -16.20
N SER A 448 -28.82 48.54 -17.22
CA SER A 448 -28.68 47.73 -18.44
C SER A 448 -27.99 46.38 -18.13
N THR A 449 -27.24 46.26 -17.03
CA THR A 449 -26.49 45.08 -16.65
C THR A 449 -27.04 44.34 -15.45
N ALA A 450 -28.12 44.83 -14.81
CA ALA A 450 -28.74 44.22 -13.65
C ALA A 450 -29.41 42.88 -14.01
N VAL A 451 -29.25 41.88 -13.13
CA VAL A 451 -29.98 40.63 -13.18
C VAL A 451 -30.93 40.59 -11.98
N TYR A 452 -32.19 40.30 -12.24
CA TYR A 452 -33.26 40.29 -11.25
C TYR A 452 -33.61 38.86 -10.80
N ILE A 453 -33.89 38.68 -9.52
CA ILE A 453 -34.46 37.47 -8.99
C ILE A 453 -35.98 37.62 -9.01
N SER A 454 -36.65 36.74 -9.72
CA SER A 454 -38.12 36.75 -9.77
C SER A 454 -38.69 36.00 -8.58
N SER A 455 -39.54 36.65 -7.83
CA SER A 455 -40.26 36.04 -6.68
C SER A 455 -41.34 35.03 -7.12
N THR A 456 -41.88 35.20 -8.33
CA THR A 456 -42.89 34.30 -8.89
C THR A 456 -42.73 34.15 -10.42
N ARG A 457 -43.21 33.02 -10.97
CA ARG A 457 -43.26 32.81 -12.43
C ARG A 457 -44.07 33.89 -13.16
N TYR A 458 -45.10 34.44 -12.51
CA TYR A 458 -45.95 35.49 -13.06
C TYR A 458 -45.21 36.83 -13.26
N SER A 459 -44.22 37.12 -12.40
CA SER A 459 -43.47 38.39 -12.53
C SER A 459 -42.71 38.47 -13.83
N ARG A 460 -42.30 37.37 -14.43
CA ARG A 460 -41.62 37.30 -15.72
C ARG A 460 -42.56 37.51 -16.91
N SER A 461 -43.78 36.97 -16.80
CA SER A 461 -44.78 37.09 -17.86
C SER A 461 -45.18 38.54 -18.14
N LEU A 462 -44.95 39.42 -17.16
CA LEU A 462 -45.19 40.86 -17.31
C LEU A 462 -44.11 41.58 -18.15
N LEU A 463 -42.97 40.94 -18.35
CA LEU A 463 -41.81 41.51 -19.07
C LEU A 463 -41.36 40.55 -20.19
N PRO A 464 -42.16 40.37 -21.24
CA PRO A 464 -41.82 39.52 -22.36
C PRO A 464 -40.54 40.02 -23.03
N ASN A 465 -39.68 39.13 -23.49
CA ASN A 465 -38.38 39.38 -24.11
C ASN A 465 -37.26 39.89 -23.18
N MET A 466 -37.46 39.84 -21.85
CA MET A 466 -36.41 40.21 -20.87
C MET A 466 -35.82 39.03 -20.13
N GLU A 467 -35.90 37.80 -20.67
CA GLU A 467 -35.36 36.58 -20.06
C GLU A 467 -33.85 36.66 -19.77
N ASN A 468 -33.12 37.44 -20.54
CA ASN A 468 -31.70 37.76 -20.33
C ASN A 468 -31.44 38.65 -19.10
N LYS A 469 -32.50 39.17 -18.44
CA LYS A 469 -32.43 39.99 -17.23
C LYS A 469 -32.86 39.27 -15.98
N PHE A 470 -33.32 38.04 -16.08
CA PHE A 470 -33.75 37.26 -14.93
C PHE A 470 -32.83 36.08 -14.66
N LEU A 471 -32.63 35.77 -13.35
CA LEU A 471 -31.99 34.60 -12.92
C LEU A 471 -32.79 33.35 -13.34
N ALA A 472 -32.13 32.27 -13.71
CA ALA A 472 -32.77 31.02 -14.08
C ALA A 472 -33.57 30.40 -12.91
N ASP A 473 -34.69 29.70 -13.23
CA ASP A 473 -35.55 29.06 -12.21
C ASP A 473 -34.92 27.77 -11.62
N ASN A 474 -34.05 27.11 -12.35
CA ASN A 474 -33.48 25.84 -12.01
C ASN A 474 -32.11 25.95 -11.29
N VAL A 475 -31.92 27.03 -10.56
CA VAL A 475 -30.78 27.17 -9.64
C VAL A 475 -31.06 26.35 -8.38
N TYR A 476 -30.08 25.60 -7.92
CA TYR A 476 -30.22 24.82 -6.71
C TYR A 476 -30.56 25.70 -5.51
N SER A 477 -31.32 25.16 -4.55
CA SER A 477 -31.88 25.91 -3.42
C SER A 477 -30.81 26.62 -2.59
N THR A 478 -29.66 26.00 -2.39
CA THR A 478 -28.49 26.57 -1.70
C THR A 478 -27.95 27.80 -2.45
N ALA A 479 -27.66 27.64 -3.74
CA ALA A 479 -27.19 28.73 -4.56
C ALA A 479 -28.22 29.88 -4.65
N LEU A 480 -29.50 29.52 -4.79
CA LEU A 480 -30.58 30.53 -4.82
C LEU A 480 -30.65 31.29 -3.49
N HIS A 481 -30.52 30.62 -2.36
CA HIS A 481 -30.49 31.26 -1.04
C HIS A 481 -29.37 32.31 -0.94
N TYR A 482 -28.13 31.93 -1.31
CA TYR A 482 -26.99 32.82 -1.27
C TYR A 482 -27.14 34.01 -2.24
N LEU A 483 -27.57 33.77 -3.48
CA LEU A 483 -27.81 34.83 -4.46
C LEU A 483 -28.94 35.77 -4.02
N SER A 484 -29.99 35.25 -3.34
CA SER A 484 -31.10 36.03 -2.79
C SER A 484 -30.65 36.90 -1.61
N SER A 485 -29.75 36.41 -0.76
CA SER A 485 -29.23 37.19 0.39
C SER A 485 -28.45 38.43 -0.13
N VAL A 486 -27.66 38.25 -1.20
CA VAL A 486 -26.95 39.35 -1.86
C VAL A 486 -27.91 40.37 -2.47
N ALA A 487 -29.02 39.92 -3.04
CA ALA A 487 -30.03 40.77 -3.61
C ALA A 487 -30.82 41.59 -2.53
N SER A 488 -31.13 40.98 -1.37
CA SER A 488 -31.85 41.61 -0.28
C SER A 488 -31.07 42.73 0.43
N ASP A 489 -29.74 42.64 0.43
CA ASP A 489 -28.85 43.65 1.00
C ASP A 489 -28.70 44.90 0.09
N GLY A 490 -29.57 45.08 -0.89
CA GLY A 490 -29.47 46.16 -1.89
C GLY A 490 -28.31 46.02 -2.88
N ARG A 491 -27.67 44.86 -2.88
CA ARG A 491 -26.60 44.48 -3.78
C ARG A 491 -27.20 43.71 -4.94
N ASN A 492 -27.53 44.45 -6.05
CA ASN A 492 -28.02 43.79 -7.25
C ASN A 492 -26.93 42.91 -7.87
N LEU A 493 -27.27 41.69 -8.27
CA LEU A 493 -26.42 40.90 -9.14
C LEU A 493 -26.34 41.57 -10.50
N GLN A 494 -25.14 41.95 -10.94
CA GLN A 494 -24.94 42.56 -12.22
C GLN A 494 -24.32 41.56 -13.21
N ALA A 495 -24.78 41.59 -14.47
CA ALA A 495 -24.29 40.76 -15.57
C ALA A 495 -23.62 41.58 -16.65
N ARG A 496 -22.71 40.96 -17.39
CA ARG A 496 -22.10 41.51 -18.63
C ARG A 496 -22.81 40.99 -19.85
#